data_93c1d51815354a911cb846daaeb9e026
#
_entry.id   93c1d51815354a911cb846daaeb9e026
#
_cell.length_a   1.000
_cell.length_b   1.000
_cell.length_c   1.000
_cell.angle_alpha   90.00
_cell.angle_beta   90.00
_cell.angle_gamma   90.00
#
_symmetry.space_group_name_H-M   'P 1'
#
loop_
_entity.id
_entity.type
_entity.pdbx_description
1 polymer ?
#
loop_
_entity_poly.entity_id
_entity_poly.type
_entity_poly.pdbx_seq_one_letter_code
_entity_poly.pdbx_strand_id
1 'polypeptide(L)'
;MGPPPSLYTHAVGPRSRLISAVAAAAIVLVALAAPARATEYFVAPGGVGNGSGSFPFGRIQDALDAARPGDVITAAPGTYAESLSSVRGGSPDAPITLRAAVARTAIVTRASRILTVSHAYLVVDGLVLDGQYAPDDTVRVTSSGNFLVLRNTEVRRSSRDLIDMAAPVGVLIEGSLLHHALNAAGGRTDAHGIVAGAVRDLTIRDTEIHTFSGDGVQVDPDRAAPGWDRVTIEGSKIWLAPLPGPENGFAAGAVPGENAVDTKAAPTNTRSRITVRDTVASGFRGGFINNMAAFNFKEYVDATVDGVTVFDSEIAFRLRGPATGALVLLRNAVVYNVTTAFRYEDNIQNLRLWNSTVGLNVSRAFQAASAPKATLDVRNLLSIPALSAEASSASNLRANASSFVDASAHDYHLVAASPAVDGGERLDDVTIDRDGLARPQGSGYDVGAYERAPTTARGQAPATGPAGTR
;
A
#
# COMPACT_ATOMS: atom_id res chain seq x y z
N MET A 1 5.42 39.17 -73.13
CA MET A 1 5.73 40.53 -73.65
C MET A 1 6.30 41.26 -72.42
N GLY A 2 7.46 41.47 -72.34
CA GLY A 2 8.48 42.29 -72.86
C GLY A 2 8.96 43.23 -71.75
N PRO A 3 10.24 43.33 -71.54
CA PRO A 3 10.87 43.95 -70.33
C PRO A 3 11.39 45.40 -70.64
N PRO A 4 12.46 45.88 -70.04
CA PRO A 4 12.61 46.93 -69.00
C PRO A 4 12.98 48.28 -69.65
N PRO A 5 13.54 49.27 -69.01
CA PRO A 5 14.94 49.42 -68.58
C PRO A 5 15.16 50.34 -67.33
N SER A 6 16.17 50.20 -66.53
CA SER A 6 17.57 50.64 -66.46
C SER A 6 17.87 52.13 -66.25
N LEU A 7 18.82 52.34 -65.30
CA LEU A 7 19.89 53.35 -65.16
C LEU A 7 19.53 54.73 -64.54
N TYR A 8 20.21 55.27 -63.56
CA TYR A 8 21.60 55.70 -63.46
C TYR A 8 21.94 56.26 -62.04
N THR A 9 23.06 55.94 -61.62
CA THR A 9 24.00 56.47 -60.64
C THR A 9 23.86 57.92 -60.23
N HIS A 10 24.18 58.24 -58.98
CA HIS A 10 25.24 59.18 -58.58
C HIS A 10 25.69 58.97 -57.15
N ALA A 11 26.98 58.88 -56.98
CA ALA A 11 27.73 58.82 -55.75
C ALA A 11 28.00 60.22 -55.14
N VAL A 12 27.92 60.39 -53.89
CA VAL A 12 28.66 61.39 -53.12
C VAL A 12 28.98 60.81 -51.73
N GLY A 13 30.27 60.88 -51.38
CA GLY A 13 30.94 60.27 -50.27
C GLY A 13 30.75 60.89 -48.88
N PRO A 14 31.65 60.65 -47.96
CA PRO A 14 31.30 60.30 -46.58
C PRO A 14 31.40 61.48 -45.60
N ARG A 15 30.54 61.45 -44.59
CA ARG A 15 30.78 62.24 -43.35
C ARG A 15 30.60 61.28 -42.15
N SER A 16 31.73 60.93 -41.57
CA SER A 16 31.86 60.26 -40.28
C SER A 16 31.20 61.08 -39.17
N ARG A 17 30.25 60.48 -38.48
CA ARG A 17 29.90 60.88 -37.12
C ARG A 17 30.06 59.67 -36.22
N LEU A 18 31.07 59.70 -35.38
CA LEU A 18 31.19 58.86 -34.22
C LEU A 18 29.98 59.11 -33.28
N ILE A 19 29.16 58.12 -33.12
CA ILE A 19 28.20 58.08 -32.01
C ILE A 19 28.78 57.08 -31.02
N SER A 20 29.32 57.61 -29.92
CA SER A 20 29.75 56.83 -28.76
C SER A 20 28.50 56.20 -28.10
N ALA A 21 28.25 54.90 -28.32
CA ALA A 21 27.27 54.15 -27.58
C ALA A 21 27.89 53.73 -26.23
N VAL A 22 27.48 54.42 -25.17
CA VAL A 22 27.75 53.96 -23.78
C VAL A 22 26.81 52.81 -23.53
N ALA A 23 27.32 51.61 -23.58
CA ALA A 23 26.60 50.40 -23.14
C ALA A 23 26.58 50.40 -21.60
N ALA A 24 25.47 50.78 -21.00
CA ALA A 24 25.22 50.58 -19.59
C ALA A 24 24.95 49.06 -19.36
N ALA A 25 25.96 48.34 -18.87
CA ALA A 25 25.78 46.98 -18.39
C ALA A 25 24.99 47.00 -17.08
N ALA A 26 23.70 46.69 -17.16
CA ALA A 26 22.89 46.43 -15.97
C ALA A 26 23.35 45.09 -15.38
N ILE A 27 24.14 45.11 -14.33
CA ILE A 27 24.45 43.95 -13.51
C ILE A 27 23.18 43.62 -12.74
N VAL A 28 22.41 42.61 -13.21
CA VAL A 28 21.34 42.04 -12.43
C VAL A 28 22.02 41.18 -11.34
N LEU A 29 22.14 41.75 -10.14
CA LEU A 29 22.51 41.00 -8.96
C LEU A 29 21.35 40.06 -8.66
N VAL A 30 21.40 38.83 -9.15
CA VAL A 30 20.60 37.75 -8.63
C VAL A 30 21.15 37.46 -7.23
N ALA A 31 20.53 38.05 -6.22
CA ALA A 31 20.78 37.69 -4.85
C ALA A 31 20.36 36.20 -4.72
N LEU A 32 21.32 35.30 -4.75
CA LEU A 32 21.15 33.94 -4.30
C LEU A 32 20.75 34.04 -2.82
N ALA A 33 19.44 34.00 -2.55
CA ALA A 33 18.95 33.87 -1.18
C ALA A 33 19.61 32.60 -0.62
N ALA A 34 20.42 32.73 0.40
CA ALA A 34 20.96 31.60 1.14
C ALA A 34 19.74 30.72 1.54
N PRO A 35 19.81 29.39 1.41
CA PRO A 35 18.72 28.54 1.82
C PRO A 35 18.41 28.87 3.28
N ALA A 36 17.14 29.24 3.54
CA ALA A 36 16.70 29.52 4.89
C ALA A 36 17.04 28.28 5.74
N ARG A 37 17.78 28.49 6.83
CA ARG A 37 18.13 27.39 7.73
C ARG A 37 16.84 26.82 8.28
N ALA A 38 16.66 25.50 8.18
CA ALA A 38 15.51 24.80 8.77
C ALA A 38 15.40 25.12 10.26
N THR A 39 14.23 25.51 10.69
CA THR A 39 13.92 25.77 12.10
C THR A 39 13.35 24.52 12.73
N GLU A 40 13.76 24.24 13.98
CA GLU A 40 13.11 23.22 14.77
C GLU A 40 12.22 23.90 15.83
N TYR A 41 10.92 23.55 15.79
CA TYR A 41 9.93 23.96 16.78
C TYR A 41 9.68 22.83 17.76
N PHE A 42 9.57 23.15 19.04
CA PHE A 42 9.26 22.21 20.10
C PHE A 42 7.85 22.46 20.62
N VAL A 43 7.13 21.37 20.86
CA VAL A 43 5.78 21.38 21.41
C VAL A 43 5.72 20.47 22.62
N ALA A 44 5.14 20.94 23.72
CA ALA A 44 4.92 20.15 24.94
C ALA A 44 3.54 20.46 25.54
N PRO A 45 2.83 19.48 26.09
CA PRO A 45 1.55 19.73 26.75
C PRO A 45 1.67 20.81 27.83
N GLY A 46 0.79 21.82 27.76
CA GLY A 46 0.81 22.96 28.70
C GLY A 46 1.90 23.99 28.43
N GLY A 47 2.68 23.88 27.35
CA GLY A 47 3.61 24.92 26.91
C GLY A 47 2.88 26.22 26.60
N VAL A 48 3.55 27.34 26.88
CA VAL A 48 3.02 28.70 26.64
C VAL A 48 4.04 29.57 25.91
N GLY A 49 5.02 28.93 25.32
CA GLY A 49 6.16 29.61 24.70
C GLY A 49 6.00 29.92 23.21
N ASN A 50 7.13 30.15 22.57
CA ASN A 50 7.25 30.54 21.17
C ASN A 50 7.78 29.40 20.28
N GLY A 51 7.81 28.18 20.77
CA GLY A 51 8.29 27.02 20.04
C GLY A 51 9.79 26.77 20.09
N SER A 52 10.56 27.57 20.83
CA SER A 52 11.96 27.25 21.08
C SER A 52 12.10 26.10 22.08
N GLY A 53 13.26 25.41 22.11
CA GLY A 53 13.49 24.29 23.04
C GLY A 53 13.29 24.64 24.52
N SER A 54 13.58 25.88 24.92
CA SER A 54 13.37 26.35 26.29
C SER A 54 11.95 26.86 26.56
N PHE A 55 11.21 27.24 25.52
CA PHE A 55 9.85 27.78 25.61
C PHE A 55 8.96 27.13 24.52
N PRO A 56 8.57 25.85 24.69
CA PRO A 56 7.81 25.11 23.70
C PRO A 56 6.39 25.68 23.52
N PHE A 57 5.82 25.52 22.33
CA PHE A 57 4.39 25.71 22.13
C PHE A 57 3.58 24.73 22.96
N GLY A 58 2.34 25.08 23.31
CA GLY A 58 1.39 24.19 23.99
C GLY A 58 0.55 23.35 23.02
N ARG A 59 0.48 23.75 21.77
CA ARG A 59 -0.33 23.11 20.73
C ARG A 59 0.53 22.78 19.51
N ILE A 60 0.31 21.62 18.94
CA ILE A 60 0.96 21.20 17.68
C ILE A 60 0.50 22.10 16.53
N GLN A 61 -0.78 22.52 16.52
CA GLN A 61 -1.30 23.41 15.48
C GLN A 61 -0.54 24.75 15.42
N ASP A 62 -0.18 25.35 16.57
CA ASP A 62 0.57 26.61 16.60
C ASP A 62 1.95 26.46 15.94
N ALA A 63 2.58 25.29 16.11
CA ALA A 63 3.83 24.99 15.42
C ALA A 63 3.63 24.76 13.90
N LEU A 64 2.54 24.10 13.49
CA LEU A 64 2.18 23.95 12.07
C LEU A 64 1.90 25.31 11.41
N ASP A 65 1.27 26.25 12.15
CA ASP A 65 0.98 27.60 11.68
C ASP A 65 2.27 28.41 11.47
N ALA A 66 3.28 28.17 12.30
CA ALA A 66 4.58 28.84 12.21
C ALA A 66 5.51 28.23 11.16
N ALA A 67 5.50 26.89 11.00
CA ALA A 67 6.46 26.14 10.21
C ALA A 67 6.47 26.53 8.73
N ARG A 68 7.63 26.49 8.10
CA ARG A 68 7.93 26.78 6.68
C ARG A 68 8.54 25.54 6.03
N PRO A 69 8.65 25.49 4.70
CA PRO A 69 9.35 24.39 4.03
C PRO A 69 10.72 24.12 4.62
N GLY A 70 10.97 22.86 4.97
CA GLY A 70 12.19 22.36 5.61
C GLY A 70 12.17 22.37 7.14
N ASP A 71 11.20 22.99 7.79
CA ASP A 71 11.12 23.04 9.24
C ASP A 71 10.67 21.72 9.85
N VAL A 72 11.11 21.48 11.08
CA VAL A 72 10.79 20.30 11.88
C VAL A 72 10.01 20.72 13.13
N ILE A 73 8.94 20.03 13.42
CA ILE A 73 8.13 20.19 14.63
C ILE A 73 8.32 18.92 15.46
N THR A 74 8.85 19.06 16.67
CA THR A 74 9.10 17.95 17.58
C THR A 74 8.14 18.03 18.78
N ALA A 75 7.19 17.10 18.84
CA ALA A 75 6.20 16.99 19.91
C ALA A 75 6.73 16.10 21.05
N ALA A 76 6.77 16.64 22.25
CA ALA A 76 7.13 15.90 23.46
C ALA A 76 6.07 14.82 23.79
N PRO A 77 6.42 13.79 24.56
CA PRO A 77 5.45 12.82 25.07
C PRO A 77 4.30 13.50 25.81
N GLY A 78 3.08 13.02 25.58
CA GLY A 78 1.88 13.48 26.27
C GLY A 78 0.66 13.56 25.34
N THR A 79 -0.44 14.09 25.88
CA THR A 79 -1.73 14.15 25.18
C THR A 79 -2.02 15.58 24.74
N TYR A 80 -2.37 15.71 23.45
CA TYR A 80 -2.73 16.95 22.78
C TYR A 80 -4.21 16.87 22.33
N ALA A 81 -5.08 17.59 23.04
CA ALA A 81 -6.54 17.57 22.81
C ALA A 81 -6.91 18.55 21.69
N GLU A 82 -6.50 18.25 20.45
CA GLU A 82 -6.69 19.13 19.31
C GLU A 82 -6.90 18.38 18.01
N SER A 83 -7.38 19.09 16.99
CA SER A 83 -7.37 18.66 15.59
C SER A 83 -6.31 19.45 14.84
N LEU A 84 -5.62 18.78 13.91
CA LEU A 84 -4.53 19.34 13.13
C LEU A 84 -4.93 19.53 11.67
N SER A 85 -4.48 20.62 11.09
CA SER A 85 -4.61 20.87 9.66
C SER A 85 -3.29 21.38 9.11
N SER A 86 -2.88 20.85 7.97
CA SER A 86 -1.74 21.43 7.26
C SER A 86 -2.07 22.83 6.78
N VAL A 87 -1.16 23.78 6.94
CA VAL A 87 -1.37 25.21 6.63
C VAL A 87 -0.65 25.60 5.33
N ARG A 88 0.46 24.92 5.07
CA ARG A 88 1.26 25.08 3.84
C ARG A 88 2.01 23.80 3.51
N GLY A 89 2.49 23.73 2.28
CA GLY A 89 3.31 22.60 1.84
C GLY A 89 4.79 22.82 2.06
N GLY A 90 5.53 21.71 2.07
CA GLY A 90 6.97 21.71 1.88
C GLY A 90 7.33 21.68 0.39
N SER A 91 8.52 21.15 0.09
CA SER A 91 8.99 20.84 -1.25
C SER A 91 9.72 19.49 -1.23
N PRO A 92 10.08 18.89 -2.39
CA PRO A 92 10.81 17.63 -2.42
C PRO A 92 12.06 17.60 -1.54
N ASP A 93 12.84 18.67 -1.55
CA ASP A 93 14.09 18.78 -0.81
C ASP A 93 13.92 19.43 0.57
N ALA A 94 12.73 19.94 0.89
CA ALA A 94 12.44 20.64 2.13
C ALA A 94 10.99 20.36 2.61
N PRO A 95 10.65 19.11 2.97
CA PRO A 95 9.35 18.80 3.53
C PRO A 95 9.16 19.46 4.90
N ILE A 96 7.90 19.73 5.28
CA ILE A 96 7.59 20.09 6.66
C ILE A 96 7.42 18.77 7.44
N THR A 97 8.17 18.62 8.53
CA THR A 97 8.15 17.39 9.34
C THR A 97 7.52 17.64 10.70
N LEU A 98 6.44 16.92 10.98
CA LEU A 98 5.85 16.80 12.32
C LEU A 98 6.23 15.44 12.89
N ARG A 99 7.01 15.42 13.97
CA ARG A 99 7.46 14.17 14.59
C ARG A 99 7.22 14.13 16.09
N ALA A 100 7.04 12.94 16.64
CA ALA A 100 7.13 12.72 18.07
C ALA A 100 8.60 12.67 18.50
N ALA A 101 8.94 13.23 19.66
CA ALA A 101 10.28 13.14 20.23
C ALA A 101 10.63 11.69 20.58
N VAL A 102 9.65 10.90 21.00
CA VAL A 102 9.72 9.45 21.19
C VAL A 102 8.54 8.83 20.46
N ALA A 103 8.79 7.87 19.60
CA ALA A 103 7.76 7.29 18.74
C ALA A 103 6.56 6.78 19.57
N ARG A 104 5.35 7.12 19.10
CA ARG A 104 4.05 6.73 19.66
C ARG A 104 3.80 7.17 21.11
N THR A 105 4.44 8.26 21.54
CA THR A 105 4.20 8.85 22.87
C THR A 105 3.52 10.21 22.82
N ALA A 106 3.49 10.89 21.68
CA ALA A 106 2.72 12.11 21.46
C ALA A 106 1.35 11.73 20.88
N ILE A 107 0.30 11.83 21.72
CA ILE A 107 -1.05 11.39 21.39
C ILE A 107 -1.90 12.60 21.05
N VAL A 108 -2.26 12.73 19.77
CA VAL A 108 -3.24 13.74 19.32
C VAL A 108 -4.60 13.09 19.34
N THR A 109 -5.52 13.63 20.15
CA THR A 109 -6.80 12.99 20.37
C THR A 109 -7.94 14.00 20.49
N ARG A 110 -9.06 13.68 19.88
CA ARG A 110 -10.32 14.41 19.96
C ARG A 110 -11.44 13.55 19.39
N ALA A 111 -12.67 13.76 19.87
CA ALA A 111 -13.86 13.14 19.28
C ALA A 111 -14.26 13.87 17.97
N SER A 112 -13.35 13.86 17.00
CA SER A 112 -13.52 14.47 15.66
C SER A 112 -12.40 13.99 14.75
N ARG A 113 -12.34 14.47 13.50
CA ARG A 113 -11.15 14.31 12.63
C ARG A 113 -9.91 14.86 13.33
N ILE A 114 -8.85 14.09 13.31
CA ILE A 114 -7.60 14.44 13.99
C ILE A 114 -6.66 15.20 13.06
N LEU A 115 -6.53 14.75 11.80
CA LEU A 115 -5.59 15.36 10.86
C LEU A 115 -6.23 15.58 9.49
N THR A 116 -6.13 16.81 8.98
CA THR A 116 -6.44 17.14 7.58
C THR A 116 -5.18 17.56 6.85
N VAL A 117 -4.84 16.83 5.78
CA VAL A 117 -3.69 17.13 4.92
C VAL A 117 -4.19 17.68 3.59
N SER A 118 -3.98 18.98 3.38
CA SER A 118 -4.40 19.73 2.18
C SER A 118 -3.23 20.43 1.49
N HIS A 119 -2.00 20.07 1.85
CA HIS A 119 -0.78 20.65 1.28
C HIS A 119 0.25 19.54 1.07
N ALA A 120 1.05 19.69 0.02
CA ALA A 120 2.03 18.70 -0.37
C ALA A 120 3.28 18.68 0.53
N TYR A 121 3.99 17.55 0.51
CA TYR A 121 5.28 17.35 1.20
C TYR A 121 5.22 17.59 2.71
N LEU A 122 4.23 16.99 3.35
CA LEU A 122 4.17 16.86 4.81
C LEU A 122 4.69 15.47 5.22
N VAL A 123 5.52 15.42 6.25
CA VAL A 123 5.95 14.19 6.93
C VAL A 123 5.35 14.17 8.31
N VAL A 124 4.63 13.08 8.64
CA VAL A 124 4.10 12.80 10.00
C VAL A 124 4.80 11.54 10.51
N ASP A 125 5.53 11.64 11.60
CA ASP A 125 6.42 10.60 12.08
C ASP A 125 6.23 10.29 13.57
N GLY A 126 5.85 9.07 13.88
CA GLY A 126 5.84 8.56 15.25
C GLY A 126 4.73 9.07 16.17
N LEU A 127 3.67 9.68 15.64
CA LEU A 127 2.53 10.15 16.43
C LEU A 127 1.51 9.03 16.70
N VAL A 128 0.62 9.26 17.68
CA VAL A 128 -0.64 8.55 17.82
C VAL A 128 -1.77 9.50 17.44
N LEU A 129 -2.57 9.12 16.43
CA LEU A 129 -3.75 9.86 15.97
C LEU A 129 -5.00 9.09 16.40
N ASP A 130 -5.71 9.58 17.42
CA ASP A 130 -6.78 8.87 18.09
C ASP A 130 -8.13 9.57 17.92
N GLY A 131 -8.98 9.05 17.06
CA GLY A 131 -10.26 9.63 16.69
C GLY A 131 -11.39 9.40 17.70
N GLN A 132 -11.18 8.62 18.77
CA GLN A 132 -12.17 8.35 19.83
C GLN A 132 -13.53 7.84 19.30
N TYR A 133 -13.52 7.10 18.19
CA TYR A 133 -14.74 6.64 17.50
C TYR A 133 -15.68 7.77 17.05
N ALA A 134 -15.12 8.93 16.73
CA ALA A 134 -15.92 9.98 16.10
C ALA A 134 -16.52 9.50 14.77
N PRO A 135 -17.69 9.99 14.37
CA PRO A 135 -18.33 9.64 13.09
C PRO A 135 -17.67 10.39 11.92
N ASP A 136 -16.36 10.42 11.88
CA ASP A 136 -15.54 11.13 10.91
C ASP A 136 -14.26 10.33 10.64
N ASP A 137 -13.59 10.58 9.51
CA ASP A 137 -12.31 9.96 9.23
C ASP A 137 -11.25 10.49 10.20
N THR A 138 -10.41 9.63 10.76
CA THR A 138 -9.36 10.09 11.67
C THR A 138 -8.33 10.95 10.93
N VAL A 139 -7.94 10.54 9.72
CA VAL A 139 -7.06 11.30 8.83
C VAL A 139 -7.74 11.49 7.48
N ARG A 140 -7.81 12.74 7.03
CA ARG A 140 -8.27 13.09 5.69
C ARG A 140 -7.12 13.65 4.86
N VAL A 141 -6.89 13.07 3.68
CA VAL A 141 -5.92 13.57 2.69
C VAL A 141 -6.68 14.06 1.47
N THR A 142 -6.60 15.35 1.17
CA THR A 142 -7.27 15.93 0.01
C THR A 142 -6.42 15.79 -1.26
N SER A 143 -6.97 16.13 -2.41
CA SER A 143 -6.25 16.10 -3.70
C SER A 143 -5.00 17.00 -3.75
N SER A 144 -4.85 17.93 -2.82
CA SER A 144 -3.66 18.77 -2.70
C SER A 144 -2.64 18.22 -1.69
N GLY A 145 -3.00 17.17 -0.92
CA GLY A 145 -2.12 16.50 0.06
C GLY A 145 -1.10 15.55 -0.57
N ASN A 146 -0.51 15.93 -1.72
CA ASN A 146 0.43 15.11 -2.45
C ASN A 146 1.73 14.88 -1.68
N PHE A 147 2.36 13.74 -1.90
CA PHE A 147 3.65 13.38 -1.31
C PHE A 147 3.65 13.43 0.22
N LEU A 148 2.48 13.10 0.83
CA LEU A 148 2.41 12.84 2.26
C LEU A 148 3.24 11.61 2.60
N VAL A 149 4.05 11.70 3.64
CA VAL A 149 4.67 10.55 4.30
C VAL A 149 4.08 10.41 5.70
N LEU A 150 3.40 9.30 5.95
CA LEU A 150 2.93 8.90 7.27
C LEU A 150 3.75 7.68 7.70
N ARG A 151 4.64 7.84 8.66
CA ARG A 151 5.52 6.75 9.08
C ARG A 151 5.59 6.56 10.59
N ASN A 152 5.83 5.32 11.01
CA ASN A 152 5.95 4.94 12.43
C ASN A 152 4.75 5.38 13.29
N THR A 153 3.63 5.73 12.66
CA THR A 153 2.48 6.41 13.27
C THR A 153 1.40 5.38 13.60
N GLU A 154 0.74 5.55 14.73
CA GLU A 154 -0.45 4.79 15.09
C GLU A 154 -1.69 5.63 14.77
N VAL A 155 -2.64 5.08 13.99
CA VAL A 155 -3.93 5.70 13.71
C VAL A 155 -5.02 4.77 14.22
N ARG A 156 -5.90 5.29 15.10
CA ARG A 156 -6.84 4.41 15.79
C ARG A 156 -8.18 5.04 16.13
N ARG A 157 -9.16 4.17 16.37
CA ARG A 157 -10.50 4.46 16.90
C ARG A 157 -11.28 5.47 16.07
N SER A 158 -11.68 5.04 14.89
CA SER A 158 -12.63 5.74 14.01
C SER A 158 -13.96 5.00 13.95
N SER A 159 -15.08 5.70 13.88
CA SER A 159 -16.38 5.14 13.47
C SER A 159 -16.61 5.30 11.96
N ARG A 160 -15.61 5.74 11.23
CA ARG A 160 -15.56 5.83 9.78
C ARG A 160 -14.23 5.27 9.32
N ASP A 161 -13.46 5.98 8.50
CA ASP A 161 -12.18 5.46 8.02
C ASP A 161 -11.02 5.98 8.88
N LEU A 162 -9.99 5.14 9.10
CA LEU A 162 -8.79 5.62 9.77
C LEU A 162 -8.04 6.62 8.88
N ILE A 163 -7.91 6.31 7.59
CA ILE A 163 -7.32 7.21 6.61
C ILE A 163 -8.22 7.23 5.36
N ASP A 164 -8.76 8.40 5.03
CA ASP A 164 -9.50 8.61 3.79
C ASP A 164 -8.74 9.57 2.87
N MET A 165 -8.54 9.16 1.64
CA MET A 165 -7.79 9.89 0.61
C MET A 165 -8.67 10.23 -0.59
N ALA A 166 -8.68 11.50 -0.99
CA ALA A 166 -9.37 11.98 -2.18
C ALA A 166 -8.34 12.46 -3.21
N ALA A 167 -7.98 11.59 -4.12
CA ALA A 167 -7.13 11.85 -5.28
C ALA A 167 -5.73 12.45 -5.02
N PRO A 168 -5.02 12.21 -3.88
CA PRO A 168 -3.63 12.61 -3.77
C PRO A 168 -2.72 11.74 -4.62
N VAL A 169 -1.50 12.25 -4.86
CA VAL A 169 -0.44 11.56 -5.60
C VAL A 169 0.78 11.36 -4.71
N GLY A 170 1.43 10.20 -4.82
CA GLY A 170 2.73 9.93 -4.19
C GLY A 170 2.69 9.78 -2.67
N VAL A 171 1.61 9.25 -2.11
CA VAL A 171 1.48 9.04 -0.66
C VAL A 171 2.25 7.79 -0.24
N LEU A 172 3.01 7.90 0.84
CA LEU A 172 3.69 6.79 1.52
C LEU A 172 3.15 6.61 2.94
N ILE A 173 2.67 5.41 3.25
CA ILE A 173 2.33 4.96 4.60
C ILE A 173 3.31 3.83 4.95
N GLU A 174 4.14 4.02 5.97
CA GLU A 174 5.25 3.12 6.26
C GLU A 174 5.41 2.84 7.76
N GLY A 175 5.72 1.59 8.13
CA GLY A 175 6.05 1.21 9.51
C GLY A 175 4.95 1.54 10.52
N SER A 176 3.71 1.70 10.05
CA SER A 176 2.60 2.26 10.83
C SER A 176 1.66 1.18 11.35
N LEU A 177 0.83 1.54 12.33
CA LEU A 177 -0.19 0.68 12.92
C LEU A 177 -1.55 1.34 12.81
N LEU A 178 -2.46 0.71 12.05
CA LEU A 178 -3.81 1.20 11.80
C LEU A 178 -4.83 0.23 12.38
N HIS A 179 -5.66 0.67 13.34
CA HIS A 179 -6.57 -0.27 13.97
C HIS A 179 -7.81 0.37 14.59
N HIS A 180 -8.84 -0.47 14.79
CA HIS A 180 -10.10 -0.09 15.42
C HIS A 180 -10.86 0.96 14.61
N ALA A 181 -11.06 0.67 13.30
CA ALA A 181 -12.07 1.32 12.48
C ALA A 181 -13.38 0.54 12.62
N LEU A 182 -14.21 0.91 13.58
CA LEU A 182 -15.40 0.14 13.93
C LEU A 182 -16.66 1.01 13.89
N ASN A 183 -17.71 0.52 13.22
CA ASN A 183 -19.01 1.16 13.20
C ASN A 183 -20.15 0.13 13.21
N ALA A 184 -20.78 -0.05 14.37
CA ALA A 184 -21.96 -0.90 14.52
C ALA A 184 -23.28 -0.11 14.54
N ALA A 185 -23.22 1.22 14.46
CA ALA A 185 -24.40 2.06 14.55
C ALA A 185 -25.23 2.01 13.25
N GLY A 186 -26.53 1.72 13.36
CA GLY A 186 -27.46 1.85 12.25
C GLY A 186 -27.43 0.74 11.20
N GLY A 187 -26.95 -0.45 11.54
CA GLY A 187 -26.78 -1.58 10.61
C GLY A 187 -25.37 -1.66 10.07
N ARG A 188 -25.18 -2.36 8.95
CA ARG A 188 -23.86 -2.47 8.33
C ARG A 188 -23.42 -1.12 7.79
N THR A 189 -22.56 -0.45 8.52
CA THR A 189 -21.88 0.75 8.06
C THR A 189 -20.39 0.44 8.02
N ASP A 190 -19.81 0.51 6.83
CA ASP A 190 -18.41 0.17 6.60
C ASP A 190 -17.50 1.22 7.26
N ALA A 191 -16.48 0.75 7.99
CA ALA A 191 -15.40 1.56 8.50
C ALA A 191 -14.08 0.88 8.13
N HIS A 192 -13.27 1.57 7.35
CA HIS A 192 -12.11 0.97 6.70
C HIS A 192 -10.80 1.37 7.39
N GLY A 193 -9.77 0.54 7.22
CA GLY A 193 -8.42 0.95 7.56
C GLY A 193 -7.97 2.12 6.69
N ILE A 194 -8.01 1.93 5.38
CA ILE A 194 -7.66 2.95 4.38
C ILE A 194 -8.71 2.95 3.27
N VAL A 195 -9.24 4.12 2.93
CA VAL A 195 -9.97 4.38 1.69
C VAL A 195 -9.09 5.20 0.76
N ALA A 196 -8.79 4.66 -0.41
CA ALA A 196 -7.88 5.25 -1.38
C ALA A 196 -8.64 5.67 -2.65
N GLY A 197 -9.38 6.78 -2.58
CA GLY A 197 -10.18 7.31 -3.69
C GLY A 197 -9.31 8.02 -4.74
N ALA A 198 -9.38 7.57 -6.00
CA ALA A 198 -8.69 8.15 -7.16
C ALA A 198 -7.18 8.43 -6.97
N VAL A 199 -6.52 7.72 -6.05
CA VAL A 199 -5.09 7.89 -5.73
C VAL A 199 -4.18 7.48 -6.89
N ARG A 200 -2.98 8.04 -6.92
CA ARG A 200 -1.90 7.61 -7.80
C ARG A 200 -0.60 7.50 -7.02
N ASP A 201 0.18 6.45 -7.32
CA ASP A 201 1.47 6.22 -6.65
C ASP A 201 1.33 6.15 -5.11
N LEU A 202 0.34 5.37 -4.63
CA LEU A 202 0.20 5.06 -3.21
C LEU A 202 1.08 3.87 -2.85
N THR A 203 1.90 4.02 -1.83
CA THR A 203 2.66 2.90 -1.24
C THR A 203 2.27 2.71 0.23
N ILE A 204 1.89 1.49 0.58
CA ILE A 204 1.66 1.02 1.96
C ILE A 204 2.73 -0.03 2.22
N ARG A 205 3.66 0.26 3.13
CA ARG A 205 4.83 -0.59 3.37
C ARG A 205 5.03 -0.87 4.85
N ASP A 206 5.40 -2.11 5.19
CA ASP A 206 5.75 -2.52 6.57
C ASP A 206 4.69 -2.06 7.60
N THR A 207 3.41 -2.08 7.20
CA THR A 207 2.30 -1.51 7.96
C THR A 207 1.36 -2.62 8.41
N GLU A 208 0.93 -2.56 9.68
CA GLU A 208 -0.07 -3.47 10.23
C GLU A 208 -1.44 -2.81 10.26
N ILE A 209 -2.45 -3.48 9.70
CA ILE A 209 -3.85 -3.00 9.64
C ILE A 209 -4.75 -4.09 10.20
N HIS A 210 -5.52 -3.77 11.25
CA HIS A 210 -6.40 -4.76 11.86
C HIS A 210 -7.63 -4.15 12.55
N THR A 211 -8.61 -4.98 12.89
CA THR A 211 -9.80 -4.58 13.63
C THR A 211 -10.54 -3.42 12.95
N PHE A 212 -11.12 -3.72 11.80
CA PHE A 212 -11.93 -2.79 11.01
C PHE A 212 -13.27 -3.46 10.65
N SER A 213 -14.32 -2.67 10.40
CA SER A 213 -15.66 -3.20 10.08
C SER A 213 -16.05 -3.11 8.60
N GLY A 214 -15.23 -2.51 7.78
CA GLY A 214 -15.25 -2.58 6.32
C GLY A 214 -14.08 -3.40 5.79
N ASP A 215 -13.29 -2.83 4.88
CA ASP A 215 -12.07 -3.42 4.32
C ASP A 215 -10.82 -2.88 5.02
N GLY A 216 -9.75 -3.66 5.06
CA GLY A 216 -8.45 -3.18 5.51
C GLY A 216 -7.93 -2.04 4.61
N VAL A 217 -7.95 -2.27 3.31
CA VAL A 217 -7.65 -1.28 2.28
C VAL A 217 -8.72 -1.37 1.19
N GLN A 218 -9.52 -0.32 1.07
CA GLN A 218 -10.44 -0.17 -0.05
C GLN A 218 -9.85 0.78 -1.08
N VAL A 219 -9.66 0.30 -2.31
CA VAL A 219 -9.19 1.12 -3.42
C VAL A 219 -10.39 1.42 -4.32
N ASP A 220 -10.88 2.66 -4.22
CA ASP A 220 -12.09 3.11 -4.92
C ASP A 220 -11.74 4.28 -5.84
N PRO A 221 -12.16 4.25 -7.11
CA PRO A 221 -11.94 5.35 -8.03
C PRO A 221 -12.71 6.63 -7.67
N ASP A 222 -13.48 6.62 -6.58
CA ASP A 222 -14.48 7.65 -6.29
C ASP A 222 -15.48 7.80 -7.45
N ARG A 223 -15.56 6.75 -8.25
CA ARG A 223 -16.37 6.57 -9.46
C ARG A 223 -16.24 7.68 -10.49
N ALA A 224 -15.26 8.54 -10.34
CA ALA A 224 -14.96 9.62 -11.25
C ALA A 224 -13.69 9.31 -12.08
N ALA A 225 -13.66 9.72 -13.34
CA ALA A 225 -12.43 9.68 -14.13
C ALA A 225 -11.39 10.66 -13.55
N PRO A 226 -10.11 10.35 -13.56
CA PRO A 226 -9.43 9.25 -14.25
C PRO A 226 -9.28 7.95 -13.42
N GLY A 227 -9.86 7.82 -12.24
CA GLY A 227 -9.71 6.67 -11.37
C GLY A 227 -8.35 6.60 -10.67
N TRP A 228 -8.12 5.49 -9.98
CA TRP A 228 -6.86 5.22 -9.26
C TRP A 228 -5.86 4.46 -10.14
N ASP A 229 -4.57 4.54 -9.82
CA ASP A 229 -3.52 3.76 -10.48
C ASP A 229 -2.24 3.67 -9.63
N ARG A 230 -1.46 2.61 -9.82
CA ARG A 230 -0.18 2.35 -9.18
C ARG A 230 -0.26 2.37 -7.64
N VAL A 231 -1.04 1.44 -7.10
CA VAL A 231 -1.08 1.15 -5.67
C VAL A 231 -0.12 0.01 -5.37
N THR A 232 0.73 0.17 -4.38
CA THR A 232 1.65 -0.86 -3.89
C THR A 232 1.39 -1.14 -2.41
N ILE A 233 1.24 -2.42 -2.06
CA ILE A 233 1.16 -2.90 -0.67
C ILE A 233 2.29 -3.92 -0.51
N GLU A 234 3.21 -3.67 0.40
CA GLU A 234 4.39 -4.52 0.56
C GLU A 234 4.80 -4.70 2.03
N GLY A 235 5.36 -5.85 2.37
CA GLY A 235 5.87 -6.14 3.71
C GLY A 235 4.84 -5.99 4.83
N SER A 236 3.56 -5.94 4.49
CA SER A 236 2.49 -5.51 5.39
C SER A 236 1.70 -6.69 5.94
N LYS A 237 0.95 -6.44 7.03
CA LYS A 237 0.09 -7.45 7.65
C LYS A 237 -1.32 -6.87 7.80
N ILE A 238 -2.31 -7.55 7.22
CA ILE A 238 -3.72 -7.12 7.27
C ILE A 238 -4.54 -8.28 7.83
N TRP A 239 -5.21 -8.07 8.97
CA TRP A 239 -5.87 -9.19 9.61
C TRP A 239 -7.10 -8.82 10.43
N LEU A 240 -7.95 -9.80 10.60
CA LEU A 240 -9.10 -9.78 11.52
C LEU A 240 -8.98 -10.90 12.55
N ALA A 241 -9.57 -10.67 13.71
CA ALA A 241 -9.77 -11.66 14.74
C ALA A 241 -11.10 -11.38 15.48
N PRO A 242 -11.67 -12.38 16.17
CA PRO A 242 -12.77 -12.13 17.07
C PRO A 242 -12.40 -11.07 18.12
N LEU A 243 -13.27 -10.09 18.32
CA LEU A 243 -13.06 -9.04 19.33
C LEU A 243 -12.96 -9.64 20.72
N PRO A 244 -11.95 -9.26 21.52
CA PRO A 244 -11.77 -9.81 22.87
C PRO A 244 -12.84 -9.34 23.85
N GLY A 245 -13.51 -8.23 23.57
CA GLY A 245 -14.58 -7.64 24.36
C GLY A 245 -15.55 -6.84 23.48
N PRO A 246 -16.68 -6.37 24.05
CA PRO A 246 -17.55 -5.46 23.32
C PRO A 246 -16.83 -4.15 23.02
N GLU A 247 -16.92 -3.68 21.76
CA GLU A 247 -16.28 -2.45 21.34
C GLU A 247 -17.07 -1.73 20.26
N ASN A 248 -17.29 -0.44 20.43
CA ASN A 248 -18.05 0.46 19.56
C ASN A 248 -19.32 -0.16 18.96
N GLY A 249 -20.12 -0.82 19.83
CA GLY A 249 -21.40 -1.47 19.48
C GLY A 249 -21.29 -2.91 18.99
N PHE A 250 -20.08 -3.43 18.72
CA PHE A 250 -19.88 -4.84 18.43
C PHE A 250 -19.81 -5.68 19.71
N ALA A 251 -20.35 -6.90 19.67
CA ALA A 251 -20.26 -7.84 20.77
C ALA A 251 -18.86 -8.49 20.85
N ALA A 252 -18.50 -8.98 22.04
CA ALA A 252 -17.35 -9.85 22.20
C ALA A 252 -17.47 -11.08 21.30
N GLY A 253 -16.38 -11.52 20.69
CA GLY A 253 -16.33 -12.64 19.75
C GLY A 253 -16.77 -12.30 18.32
N ALA A 254 -17.28 -11.10 18.04
CA ALA A 254 -17.58 -10.69 16.68
C ALA A 254 -16.32 -10.53 15.84
N VAL A 255 -16.36 -10.95 14.57
CA VAL A 255 -15.37 -10.62 13.54
C VAL A 255 -15.97 -9.50 12.70
N PRO A 256 -15.50 -8.26 12.82
CA PRO A 256 -16.25 -7.11 12.32
C PRO A 256 -16.13 -6.84 10.82
N GLY A 257 -15.05 -7.24 10.13
CA GLY A 257 -14.68 -6.75 8.80
C GLY A 257 -15.11 -7.60 7.61
N GLU A 258 -14.59 -7.25 6.44
CA GLU A 258 -14.95 -7.85 5.15
C GLU A 258 -13.75 -8.47 4.43
N ASN A 259 -12.83 -7.65 3.88
CA ASN A 259 -11.68 -8.09 3.12
C ASN A 259 -10.40 -7.40 3.60
N ALA A 260 -9.23 -8.01 3.35
CA ALA A 260 -7.97 -7.32 3.57
C ALA A 260 -7.78 -6.19 2.55
N VAL A 261 -8.01 -6.50 1.28
CA VAL A 261 -7.94 -5.55 0.17
C VAL A 261 -9.15 -5.74 -0.73
N ASP A 262 -9.89 -4.67 -0.96
CA ASP A 262 -10.97 -4.61 -1.95
C ASP A 262 -10.68 -3.53 -2.98
N THR A 263 -10.55 -3.91 -4.26
CA THR A 263 -10.42 -2.95 -5.35
C THR A 263 -11.77 -2.66 -5.97
N LYS A 264 -12.02 -1.41 -6.32
CA LYS A 264 -13.17 -1.01 -7.10
C LYS A 264 -12.71 -0.25 -8.33
N ALA A 265 -13.33 -0.51 -9.46
CA ALA A 265 -13.03 0.18 -10.71
C ALA A 265 -14.32 0.52 -11.44
N ALA A 266 -14.42 1.72 -11.95
CA ALA A 266 -15.55 2.09 -12.80
C ALA A 266 -15.46 1.38 -14.15
N PRO A 267 -16.58 0.97 -14.75
CA PRO A 267 -16.60 0.27 -16.04
C PRO A 267 -15.93 1.02 -17.21
N THR A 268 -15.81 2.33 -17.09
CA THR A 268 -15.21 3.21 -18.09
C THR A 268 -13.74 3.50 -17.85
N ASN A 269 -13.13 2.97 -16.77
CA ASN A 269 -11.74 3.24 -16.46
C ASN A 269 -10.79 2.50 -17.40
N THR A 270 -9.69 3.15 -17.73
CA THR A 270 -8.46 2.47 -18.09
C THR A 270 -8.05 1.56 -16.94
N ARG A 271 -7.48 0.39 -17.26
CA ARG A 271 -7.05 -0.60 -16.28
C ARG A 271 -6.15 0.03 -15.21
N SER A 272 -6.55 -0.14 -13.96
CA SER A 272 -5.79 0.31 -12.79
C SER A 272 -4.81 -0.77 -12.36
N ARG A 273 -3.67 -0.37 -11.83
CA ARG A 273 -2.59 -1.29 -11.43
C ARG A 273 -2.43 -1.35 -9.93
N ILE A 274 -2.39 -2.57 -9.41
CA ILE A 274 -2.05 -2.84 -8.00
C ILE A 274 -0.94 -3.89 -7.94
N THR A 275 0.01 -3.68 -7.04
CA THR A 275 1.04 -4.65 -6.67
C THR A 275 0.91 -4.98 -5.20
N VAL A 276 0.83 -6.26 -4.87
CA VAL A 276 0.87 -6.75 -3.48
C VAL A 276 2.03 -7.73 -3.36
N ARG A 277 2.97 -7.44 -2.47
CA ARG A 277 4.12 -8.32 -2.29
C ARG A 277 4.50 -8.49 -0.83
N ASP A 278 5.06 -9.66 -0.49
CA ASP A 278 5.59 -9.97 0.85
C ASP A 278 4.61 -9.64 1.99
N THR A 279 3.31 -9.76 1.69
CA THR A 279 2.22 -9.35 2.58
C THR A 279 1.49 -10.56 3.15
N VAL A 280 1.10 -10.47 4.41
CA VAL A 280 0.33 -11.49 5.11
C VAL A 280 -1.10 -11.02 5.32
N ALA A 281 -2.08 -11.86 4.96
CA ALA A 281 -3.49 -11.60 5.22
C ALA A 281 -4.15 -12.79 5.92
N SER A 282 -4.92 -12.53 7.00
CA SER A 282 -5.55 -13.62 7.77
C SER A 282 -6.82 -13.20 8.52
N GLY A 283 -7.66 -14.18 8.84
CA GLY A 283 -8.83 -13.97 9.69
C GLY A 283 -10.11 -13.55 8.95
N PHE A 284 -10.14 -13.61 7.63
CA PHE A 284 -11.30 -13.20 6.81
C PHE A 284 -12.32 -14.33 6.71
N ARG A 285 -12.95 -14.65 7.83
CA ARG A 285 -14.01 -15.67 7.95
C ARG A 285 -14.96 -15.36 9.11
N GLY A 286 -16.21 -15.83 9.00
CA GLY A 286 -17.19 -15.70 10.08
C GLY A 286 -17.64 -14.30 10.40
N GLY A 287 -17.43 -13.34 9.50
CA GLY A 287 -17.85 -11.96 9.62
C GLY A 287 -19.28 -11.72 9.10
N PHE A 288 -19.59 -10.48 8.75
CA PHE A 288 -20.94 -10.05 8.41
C PHE A 288 -21.32 -10.30 6.96
N ILE A 289 -20.37 -10.54 6.08
CA ILE A 289 -20.65 -10.82 4.67
C ILE A 289 -20.34 -12.28 4.34
N ASN A 290 -21.09 -12.80 3.37
CA ASN A 290 -20.76 -14.08 2.75
C ASN A 290 -19.64 -13.89 1.73
N ASN A 291 -18.81 -14.91 1.59
CA ASN A 291 -17.67 -14.91 0.68
C ASN A 291 -16.61 -13.85 1.02
N MET A 292 -16.29 -13.71 2.29
CA MET A 292 -15.15 -12.91 2.74
C MET A 292 -13.88 -13.38 2.05
N ALA A 293 -13.11 -12.45 1.52
CA ALA A 293 -11.87 -12.77 0.84
C ALA A 293 -10.71 -11.95 1.41
N ALA A 294 -9.54 -12.56 1.56
CA ALA A 294 -8.38 -11.77 1.90
C ALA A 294 -8.11 -10.72 0.79
N PHE A 295 -8.05 -11.15 -0.45
CA PHE A 295 -7.88 -10.25 -1.59
C PHE A 295 -9.06 -10.36 -2.55
N ASN A 296 -9.76 -9.24 -2.78
CA ASN A 296 -10.89 -9.14 -3.70
C ASN A 296 -10.52 -8.15 -4.82
N PHE A 297 -9.95 -8.69 -5.91
CA PHE A 297 -9.62 -7.90 -7.10
C PHE A 297 -10.80 -7.92 -8.06
N LYS A 298 -11.34 -6.73 -8.31
CA LYS A 298 -12.49 -6.53 -9.18
C LYS A 298 -12.08 -6.20 -10.62
N GLU A 299 -13.05 -5.87 -11.40
CA GLU A 299 -12.95 -5.65 -12.84
C GLU A 299 -11.96 -4.53 -13.18
N TYR A 300 -11.32 -4.63 -14.33
CA TYR A 300 -10.39 -3.63 -14.90
C TYR A 300 -9.10 -3.41 -14.11
N VAL A 301 -8.74 -4.36 -13.24
CA VAL A 301 -7.54 -4.25 -12.41
C VAL A 301 -6.44 -5.18 -12.93
N ASP A 302 -5.29 -4.61 -13.27
CA ASP A 302 -4.06 -5.36 -13.45
C ASP A 302 -3.43 -5.56 -12.06
N ALA A 303 -3.50 -6.78 -11.54
CA ALA A 303 -2.97 -7.13 -10.24
C ALA A 303 -1.71 -8.00 -10.37
N THR A 304 -0.64 -7.59 -9.71
CA THR A 304 0.55 -8.43 -9.49
C THR A 304 0.66 -8.76 -8.01
N VAL A 305 0.62 -10.06 -7.70
CA VAL A 305 0.72 -10.58 -6.33
C VAL A 305 1.95 -11.48 -6.27
N ASP A 306 2.89 -11.17 -5.40
CA ASP A 306 4.14 -11.90 -5.26
C ASP A 306 4.50 -12.13 -3.79
N GLY A 307 4.83 -13.35 -3.41
CA GLY A 307 5.28 -13.65 -2.06
C GLY A 307 4.22 -13.42 -0.97
N VAL A 308 2.92 -13.57 -1.26
CA VAL A 308 1.84 -13.33 -0.31
C VAL A 308 1.48 -14.62 0.44
N THR A 309 1.21 -14.48 1.75
CA THR A 309 0.68 -15.58 2.56
C THR A 309 -0.74 -15.28 3.00
N VAL A 310 -1.66 -16.23 2.78
CA VAL A 310 -3.07 -16.12 3.22
C VAL A 310 -3.47 -17.34 4.02
N PHE A 311 -4.07 -17.10 5.19
CA PHE A 311 -4.61 -18.19 6.02
C PHE A 311 -5.83 -17.74 6.83
N ASP A 312 -6.51 -18.69 7.47
CA ASP A 312 -7.67 -18.44 8.32
C ASP A 312 -8.75 -17.59 7.66
N SER A 313 -9.08 -17.88 6.40
CA SER A 313 -10.02 -17.08 5.61
C SER A 313 -11.05 -17.98 4.89
N GLU A 314 -12.17 -17.42 4.48
CA GLU A 314 -13.11 -18.16 3.62
C GLU A 314 -12.51 -18.31 2.23
N ILE A 315 -12.06 -17.22 1.63
CA ILE A 315 -11.44 -17.17 0.31
C ILE A 315 -10.10 -16.45 0.43
N ALA A 316 -9.03 -17.04 -0.11
CA ALA A 316 -7.76 -16.33 -0.16
C ALA A 316 -7.78 -15.25 -1.24
N PHE A 317 -8.11 -15.63 -2.48
CA PHE A 317 -8.17 -14.71 -3.61
C PHE A 317 -9.51 -14.82 -4.32
N ARG A 318 -10.25 -13.75 -4.36
CA ARG A 318 -11.45 -13.57 -5.17
C ARG A 318 -11.12 -12.67 -6.35
N LEU A 319 -11.16 -13.25 -7.54
CA LEU A 319 -10.69 -12.65 -8.77
C LEU A 319 -11.86 -12.44 -9.71
N ARG A 320 -12.22 -11.19 -9.95
CA ARG A 320 -13.39 -10.82 -10.75
C ARG A 320 -12.94 -10.04 -11.97
N GLY A 321 -13.72 -10.13 -13.04
CA GLY A 321 -13.45 -9.26 -14.16
C GLY A 321 -14.31 -9.60 -15.38
N PRO A 322 -14.97 -8.61 -15.99
CA PRO A 322 -15.44 -8.74 -17.35
C PRO A 322 -14.24 -8.80 -18.28
N ALA A 323 -14.53 -9.20 -19.51
CA ALA A 323 -13.59 -9.39 -20.60
C ALA A 323 -12.84 -8.12 -21.04
N THR A 324 -11.99 -7.57 -20.20
CA THR A 324 -11.24 -6.32 -20.47
C THR A 324 -9.79 -6.53 -20.86
N GLY A 325 -9.32 -7.78 -20.83
CA GLY A 325 -7.91 -8.10 -20.99
C GLY A 325 -7.05 -7.74 -19.79
N ALA A 326 -7.64 -7.38 -18.64
CA ALA A 326 -6.90 -7.17 -17.41
C ALA A 326 -6.17 -8.45 -16.99
N LEU A 327 -4.94 -8.31 -16.50
CA LEU A 327 -4.07 -9.39 -16.09
C LEU A 327 -4.04 -9.50 -14.57
N VAL A 328 -4.32 -10.69 -14.04
CA VAL A 328 -4.03 -11.04 -12.65
C VAL A 328 -2.89 -12.05 -12.65
N LEU A 329 -1.75 -11.66 -12.12
CA LEU A 329 -0.57 -12.50 -11.94
C LEU A 329 -0.35 -12.76 -10.46
N LEU A 330 -0.49 -14.04 -10.04
CA LEU A 330 -0.13 -14.50 -8.71
C LEU A 330 1.08 -15.42 -8.80
N ARG A 331 2.09 -15.17 -8.00
CA ARG A 331 3.27 -16.03 -7.90
C ARG A 331 3.83 -16.07 -6.49
N ASN A 332 4.53 -17.14 -6.17
CA ASN A 332 5.15 -17.36 -4.86
C ASN A 332 4.15 -17.25 -3.69
N ALA A 333 2.86 -17.48 -3.95
CA ALA A 333 1.82 -17.41 -2.92
C ALA A 333 1.78 -18.68 -2.07
N VAL A 334 1.52 -18.52 -0.77
CA VAL A 334 1.28 -19.62 0.17
C VAL A 334 -0.10 -19.48 0.77
N VAL A 335 -0.93 -20.52 0.63
CA VAL A 335 -2.32 -20.51 1.10
C VAL A 335 -2.61 -21.73 1.94
N TYR A 336 -3.15 -21.57 3.15
CA TYR A 336 -3.56 -22.68 4.01
C TYR A 336 -4.71 -22.26 4.94
N ASN A 337 -5.40 -23.22 5.57
CA ASN A 337 -6.54 -22.96 6.45
C ASN A 337 -7.62 -22.07 5.81
N VAL A 338 -7.96 -22.31 4.55
CA VAL A 338 -9.01 -21.55 3.85
C VAL A 338 -10.04 -22.51 3.24
N THR A 339 -11.26 -22.02 3.03
CA THR A 339 -12.26 -22.81 2.31
C THR A 339 -11.91 -22.89 0.83
N THR A 340 -11.56 -21.77 0.21
CA THR A 340 -11.20 -21.68 -1.21
C THR A 340 -9.91 -20.89 -1.38
N ALA A 341 -8.92 -21.46 -2.07
CA ALA A 341 -7.70 -20.69 -2.35
C ALA A 341 -7.92 -19.65 -3.46
N PHE A 342 -8.41 -20.07 -4.62
CA PHE A 342 -8.59 -19.19 -5.79
C PHE A 342 -10.03 -19.30 -6.30
N ARG A 343 -10.83 -18.29 -6.06
CA ARG A 343 -12.16 -18.13 -6.65
C ARG A 343 -12.08 -17.14 -7.80
N TYR A 344 -12.51 -17.55 -8.98
CA TYR A 344 -12.55 -16.69 -10.15
C TYR A 344 -13.97 -16.62 -10.72
N GLU A 345 -14.36 -15.41 -11.14
CA GLU A 345 -15.73 -15.12 -11.56
C GLU A 345 -15.80 -14.00 -12.61
N ASP A 346 -17.01 -13.76 -13.14
CA ASP A 346 -17.34 -12.64 -14.02
C ASP A 346 -16.49 -12.60 -15.31
N ASN A 347 -16.26 -13.77 -15.93
CA ASN A 347 -15.52 -13.90 -17.20
C ASN A 347 -14.10 -13.31 -17.17
N ILE A 348 -13.36 -13.48 -16.05
CA ILE A 348 -11.94 -13.12 -16.01
C ILE A 348 -11.19 -13.75 -17.20
N GLN A 349 -10.36 -12.98 -17.91
CA GLN A 349 -9.75 -13.45 -19.15
C GLN A 349 -8.30 -13.89 -18.99
N ASN A 350 -7.52 -13.20 -18.19
CA ASN A 350 -6.11 -13.49 -18.01
C ASN A 350 -5.80 -13.69 -16.53
N LEU A 351 -5.68 -14.94 -16.12
CA LEU A 351 -5.22 -15.31 -14.77
C LEU A 351 -3.99 -16.20 -14.89
N ARG A 352 -2.87 -15.75 -14.35
CA ARG A 352 -1.63 -16.51 -14.23
C ARG A 352 -1.38 -16.83 -12.77
N LEU A 353 -1.24 -18.10 -12.45
CA LEU A 353 -0.90 -18.60 -11.12
C LEU A 353 0.34 -19.46 -11.22
N TRP A 354 1.47 -18.93 -10.75
CA TRP A 354 2.76 -19.55 -10.93
C TRP A 354 3.47 -19.78 -9.61
N ASN A 355 4.26 -20.86 -9.52
CA ASN A 355 5.13 -21.14 -8.37
C ASN A 355 4.46 -20.88 -7.01
N SER A 356 3.29 -21.43 -6.79
CA SER A 356 2.52 -21.19 -5.56
C SER A 356 2.28 -22.51 -4.80
N THR A 357 2.05 -22.43 -3.49
CA THR A 357 1.79 -23.58 -2.63
C THR A 357 0.42 -23.48 -1.98
N VAL A 358 -0.40 -24.52 -2.14
CA VAL A 358 -1.66 -24.69 -1.43
C VAL A 358 -1.47 -25.80 -0.38
N GLY A 359 -1.47 -25.40 0.87
CA GLY A 359 -1.12 -26.23 2.02
C GLY A 359 -2.30 -26.97 2.65
N LEU A 360 -2.18 -27.22 3.95
CA LEU A 360 -3.18 -27.95 4.74
C LEU A 360 -4.47 -27.17 4.94
N ASN A 361 -5.55 -27.92 5.22
CA ASN A 361 -6.87 -27.39 5.58
C ASN A 361 -7.45 -26.44 4.53
N VAL A 362 -7.21 -26.70 3.26
CA VAL A 362 -7.84 -26.03 2.14
C VAL A 362 -8.89 -26.97 1.53
N SER A 363 -10.17 -26.58 1.56
CA SER A 363 -11.25 -27.44 1.09
C SER A 363 -11.25 -27.58 -0.43
N ARG A 364 -10.88 -26.52 -1.15
CA ARG A 364 -10.72 -26.51 -2.60
C ARG A 364 -9.66 -25.53 -3.05
N ALA A 365 -8.81 -25.94 -4.00
CA ALA A 365 -7.81 -25.04 -4.58
C ALA A 365 -8.48 -24.01 -5.50
N PHE A 366 -9.42 -24.44 -6.35
CA PHE A 366 -10.11 -23.57 -7.30
C PHE A 366 -11.63 -23.61 -7.14
N GLN A 367 -12.28 -22.49 -7.44
CA GLN A 367 -13.72 -22.38 -7.57
C GLN A 367 -14.08 -21.43 -8.70
N ALA A 368 -14.66 -21.99 -9.76
CA ALA A 368 -15.33 -21.20 -10.79
C ALA A 368 -16.69 -20.72 -10.26
N ALA A 369 -17.03 -19.46 -10.45
CA ALA A 369 -18.34 -18.91 -10.17
C ALA A 369 -18.86 -18.14 -11.39
N SER A 370 -20.18 -18.19 -11.64
CA SER A 370 -20.86 -17.45 -12.73
C SER A 370 -20.43 -17.83 -14.15
N ALA A 371 -20.29 -19.11 -14.49
CA ALA A 371 -19.90 -19.57 -15.82
C ALA A 371 -18.74 -18.75 -16.47
N PRO A 372 -17.63 -18.61 -15.79
CA PRO A 372 -16.54 -17.74 -16.21
C PRO A 372 -15.86 -18.27 -17.45
N LYS A 373 -15.53 -17.38 -18.40
CA LYS A 373 -14.63 -17.67 -19.50
C LYS A 373 -13.24 -17.16 -19.09
N ALA A 374 -12.48 -18.00 -18.38
CA ALA A 374 -11.14 -17.63 -17.97
C ALA A 374 -10.10 -18.31 -18.85
N THR A 375 -9.07 -17.57 -19.23
CA THR A 375 -7.81 -18.17 -19.64
C THR A 375 -6.96 -18.29 -18.41
N LEU A 376 -6.82 -19.54 -17.92
CA LEU A 376 -6.03 -19.88 -16.74
C LEU A 376 -4.67 -20.44 -17.20
N ASP A 377 -3.60 -19.82 -16.74
CA ASP A 377 -2.24 -20.30 -16.92
C ASP A 377 -1.67 -20.68 -15.53
N VAL A 378 -1.89 -21.94 -15.13
CA VAL A 378 -1.47 -22.47 -13.84
C VAL A 378 -0.24 -23.33 -14.02
N ARG A 379 0.91 -22.91 -13.46
CA ARG A 379 2.19 -23.60 -13.57
C ARG A 379 2.93 -23.65 -12.26
N ASN A 380 3.62 -24.75 -12.03
CA ASN A 380 4.41 -24.99 -10.81
C ASN A 380 3.58 -24.84 -9.53
N LEU A 381 2.30 -25.18 -9.58
CA LEU A 381 1.45 -25.23 -8.40
C LEU A 381 1.75 -26.50 -7.60
N LEU A 382 2.16 -26.34 -6.34
CA LEU A 382 2.30 -27.44 -5.38
C LEU A 382 1.07 -27.47 -4.46
N SER A 383 0.29 -28.53 -4.50
CA SER A 383 -1.01 -28.55 -3.81
C SER A 383 -1.20 -29.83 -2.99
N ILE A 384 -1.51 -29.69 -1.70
CA ILE A 384 -1.95 -30.80 -0.85
C ILE A 384 -3.37 -31.24 -1.24
N PRO A 385 -4.35 -30.35 -1.41
CA PRO A 385 -5.63 -30.70 -2.05
C PRO A 385 -5.41 -31.32 -3.44
N ALA A 386 -6.39 -32.12 -3.86
CA ALA A 386 -6.36 -32.68 -5.21
C ALA A 386 -6.29 -31.58 -6.27
N LEU A 387 -5.48 -31.81 -7.30
CA LEU A 387 -5.43 -30.93 -8.47
C LEU A 387 -6.76 -31.06 -9.24
N SER A 388 -7.29 -29.93 -9.66
CA SER A 388 -8.48 -29.83 -10.49
C SER A 388 -8.11 -29.58 -11.95
N ALA A 389 -9.12 -29.50 -12.82
CA ALA A 389 -8.92 -29.29 -14.27
C ALA A 389 -8.16 -27.98 -14.57
N GLU A 390 -8.28 -26.96 -13.73
CA GLU A 390 -7.54 -25.70 -13.83
C GLU A 390 -6.02 -25.88 -13.76
N ALA A 391 -5.56 -26.87 -13.01
CA ALA A 391 -4.14 -27.18 -12.82
C ALA A 391 -3.69 -28.36 -13.68
N SER A 392 -4.14 -28.45 -14.93
CA SER A 392 -3.88 -29.58 -15.86
C SER A 392 -2.45 -29.59 -16.44
N SER A 393 -1.65 -28.53 -16.30
CA SER A 393 -0.25 -28.53 -16.75
C SER A 393 0.56 -29.59 -16.01
N ALA A 394 1.44 -30.28 -16.73
CA ALA A 394 2.33 -31.30 -16.17
C ALA A 394 3.33 -30.74 -15.15
N SER A 395 3.55 -29.42 -15.11
CA SER A 395 4.39 -28.77 -14.12
C SER A 395 3.71 -28.58 -12.76
N ASN A 396 2.40 -28.86 -12.65
CA ASN A 396 1.68 -28.80 -11.37
C ASN A 396 1.76 -30.14 -10.67
N LEU A 397 1.95 -30.13 -9.35
CA LEU A 397 2.20 -31.32 -8.58
C LEU A 397 1.27 -31.43 -7.37
N ARG A 398 0.66 -32.57 -7.18
CA ARG A 398 0.00 -32.93 -5.94
C ARG A 398 1.04 -33.35 -4.91
N ALA A 399 1.06 -32.70 -3.77
CA ALA A 399 1.92 -32.98 -2.64
C ALA A 399 1.16 -33.73 -1.52
N ASN A 400 1.91 -34.22 -0.55
CA ASN A 400 1.41 -34.64 0.76
C ASN A 400 2.23 -33.94 1.85
N ALA A 401 1.84 -34.11 3.12
CA ALA A 401 2.53 -33.42 4.22
C ALA A 401 4.03 -33.75 4.32
N SER A 402 4.44 -34.97 3.90
CA SER A 402 5.85 -35.40 3.95
C SER A 402 6.72 -34.77 2.85
N SER A 403 6.15 -34.03 1.93
CA SER A 403 6.90 -33.24 0.94
C SER A 403 7.54 -31.98 1.53
N PHE A 404 7.11 -31.59 2.74
CA PHE A 404 7.48 -30.35 3.40
C PHE A 404 8.24 -30.57 4.70
N VAL A 405 8.98 -29.58 5.14
CA VAL A 405 9.77 -29.62 6.40
C VAL A 405 8.85 -29.85 7.60
N ASP A 406 7.78 -29.06 7.74
CA ASP A 406 6.74 -29.28 8.75
C ASP A 406 5.40 -28.66 8.30
N ALA A 407 4.64 -29.40 7.53
CA ALA A 407 3.34 -28.93 7.06
C ALA A 407 2.36 -28.65 8.21
N SER A 408 2.50 -29.33 9.36
CA SER A 408 1.62 -29.12 10.53
C SER A 408 1.88 -27.80 11.24
N ALA A 409 3.11 -27.32 11.20
CA ALA A 409 3.50 -26.00 11.64
C ALA A 409 3.42 -24.94 10.51
N HIS A 410 2.84 -25.32 9.35
CA HIS A 410 2.74 -24.47 8.16
C HIS A 410 4.09 -24.03 7.57
N ASP A 411 5.14 -24.81 7.84
CA ASP A 411 6.42 -24.71 7.16
C ASP A 411 6.37 -25.55 5.86
N TYR A 412 6.16 -24.85 4.75
CA TYR A 412 6.03 -25.46 3.43
C TYR A 412 7.34 -25.46 2.62
N HIS A 413 8.50 -25.26 3.26
CA HIS A 413 9.78 -25.53 2.63
C HIS A 413 9.94 -27.00 2.28
N LEU A 414 10.65 -27.27 1.19
CA LEU A 414 10.77 -28.62 0.66
C LEU A 414 11.81 -29.46 1.41
N VAL A 415 11.45 -30.70 1.74
CA VAL A 415 12.46 -31.69 2.16
C VAL A 415 13.27 -32.18 0.94
N ALA A 416 14.46 -32.71 1.16
CA ALA A 416 15.34 -33.19 0.08
C ALA A 416 14.71 -34.26 -0.81
N ALA A 417 13.85 -35.11 -0.24
CA ALA A 417 13.17 -36.19 -0.94
C ALA A 417 11.84 -35.76 -1.55
N SER A 418 11.49 -34.47 -1.50
CA SER A 418 10.26 -33.97 -2.10
C SER A 418 10.29 -34.13 -3.62
N PRO A 419 9.24 -34.70 -4.24
CA PRO A 419 9.15 -34.79 -5.70
C PRO A 419 8.99 -33.40 -6.38
N ALA A 420 8.81 -32.37 -5.59
CA ALA A 420 8.74 -30.98 -6.08
C ALA A 420 10.13 -30.40 -6.39
N VAL A 421 11.21 -30.98 -5.80
CA VAL A 421 12.58 -30.50 -6.03
C VAL A 421 12.99 -30.77 -7.48
N ASP A 422 13.48 -29.74 -8.17
CA ASP A 422 13.88 -29.75 -9.58
C ASP A 422 12.78 -30.19 -10.57
N GLY A 423 11.52 -30.28 -10.13
CA GLY A 423 10.39 -30.79 -10.92
C GLY A 423 9.60 -29.70 -11.66
N GLY A 424 9.94 -28.45 -11.48
CA GLY A 424 9.21 -27.31 -12.02
C GLY A 424 9.65 -26.90 -13.43
N GLU A 425 8.73 -26.28 -14.16
CA GLU A 425 9.00 -25.60 -15.43
C GLU A 425 9.70 -24.27 -15.17
N ARG A 426 10.70 -23.95 -15.99
CA ARG A 426 11.35 -22.63 -15.96
C ARG A 426 10.39 -21.53 -16.43
N LEU A 427 10.20 -20.52 -15.60
CA LEU A 427 9.40 -19.33 -15.90
C LEU A 427 10.28 -18.08 -15.76
N ASP A 428 10.63 -17.46 -16.87
CA ASP A 428 11.61 -16.36 -16.88
C ASP A 428 11.19 -15.14 -16.05
N ASP A 429 9.88 -14.96 -15.81
CA ASP A 429 9.33 -13.90 -14.96
C ASP A 429 9.37 -14.26 -13.44
N VAL A 430 9.82 -15.45 -13.05
CA VAL A 430 9.86 -15.91 -11.65
C VAL A 430 11.30 -16.27 -11.28
N THR A 431 12.13 -15.24 -11.08
CA THR A 431 13.57 -15.41 -10.86
C THR A 431 13.99 -15.64 -9.42
N ILE A 432 13.06 -15.40 -8.48
CA ILE A 432 13.26 -15.62 -7.04
C ILE A 432 12.06 -16.38 -6.49
N ASP A 433 12.27 -17.06 -5.37
CA ASP A 433 11.23 -17.72 -4.62
C ASP A 433 10.57 -16.82 -3.57
N ARG A 434 9.71 -17.40 -2.70
CA ARG A 434 9.00 -16.72 -1.62
C ARG A 434 9.94 -16.06 -0.61
N ASP A 435 11.12 -16.63 -0.37
CA ASP A 435 12.11 -16.12 0.57
C ASP A 435 13.18 -15.24 -0.08
N GLY A 436 13.05 -14.95 -1.38
CA GLY A 436 14.02 -14.19 -2.16
C GLY A 436 15.21 -15.00 -2.64
N LEU A 437 15.16 -16.35 -2.51
CA LEU A 437 16.20 -17.21 -3.02
C LEU A 437 16.09 -17.31 -4.55
N ALA A 438 17.22 -17.16 -5.25
CA ALA A 438 17.23 -17.22 -6.72
C ALA A 438 16.77 -18.59 -7.24
N ARG A 439 16.01 -18.61 -8.33
CA ARG A 439 15.61 -19.83 -9.05
C ARG A 439 16.43 -20.00 -10.33
N PRO A 440 16.90 -21.23 -10.63
CA PRO A 440 16.88 -22.44 -9.81
C PRO A 440 18.05 -22.48 -8.80
N GLN A 441 17.92 -23.34 -7.76
CA GLN A 441 19.04 -23.70 -6.86
C GLN A 441 19.66 -25.06 -7.21
N GLY A 442 18.95 -25.88 -7.97
CA GLY A 442 19.36 -27.20 -8.41
C GLY A 442 19.46 -27.29 -9.94
N SER A 443 19.06 -28.45 -10.49
CA SER A 443 19.04 -28.72 -11.93
C SER A 443 17.84 -28.11 -12.65
N GLY A 444 16.77 -27.78 -11.90
CA GLY A 444 15.53 -27.19 -12.38
C GLY A 444 14.90 -26.29 -11.34
N TYR A 445 13.78 -25.66 -11.70
CA TYR A 445 12.94 -24.96 -10.74
C TYR A 445 12.24 -25.97 -9.82
N ASP A 446 12.08 -25.59 -8.57
CA ASP A 446 11.22 -26.36 -7.68
C ASP A 446 9.74 -26.00 -7.92
N VAL A 447 8.86 -26.99 -7.79
CA VAL A 447 7.41 -26.75 -7.84
C VAL A 447 6.95 -26.16 -6.53
N GLY A 448 6.19 -25.07 -6.59
CA GLY A 448 5.67 -24.36 -5.42
C GLY A 448 6.36 -23.05 -5.13
N ALA A 449 6.02 -22.49 -3.95
CA ALA A 449 6.44 -21.15 -3.57
C ALA A 449 7.92 -21.05 -3.17
N TYR A 450 8.57 -22.14 -2.82
CA TYR A 450 9.92 -22.18 -2.29
C TYR A 450 10.89 -22.97 -3.17
N GLU A 451 12.12 -22.47 -3.26
CA GLU A 451 13.28 -23.21 -3.75
C GLU A 451 13.99 -23.90 -2.58
N ARG A 452 14.42 -25.12 -2.78
CA ARG A 452 15.21 -25.82 -1.78
C ARG A 452 16.68 -25.43 -1.91
N ALA A 453 17.20 -24.69 -0.95
CA ALA A 453 18.61 -24.35 -0.90
C ALA A 453 19.48 -25.63 -0.82
N PRO A 454 20.64 -25.68 -1.53
CA PRO A 454 21.62 -26.75 -1.36
C PRO A 454 22.06 -26.86 0.10
N THR A 455 22.32 -28.06 0.57
CA THR A 455 22.64 -28.38 1.98
C THR A 455 23.90 -27.62 2.48
N THR A 456 24.72 -27.11 1.58
CA THR A 456 25.96 -26.36 1.89
C THR A 456 25.74 -24.88 2.18
N ALA A 457 24.55 -24.32 1.94
CA ALA A 457 24.27 -22.88 2.08
C ALA A 457 23.57 -22.50 3.40
N ARG A 458 23.28 -23.43 4.32
CA ARG A 458 22.66 -23.12 5.61
C ARG A 458 23.63 -22.55 6.66
N GLY A 459 24.56 -21.72 6.25
CA GLY A 459 25.43 -20.98 7.14
C GLY A 459 25.20 -19.48 7.04
N GLN A 460 24.01 -19.01 7.27
CA GLN A 460 23.56 -17.63 7.57
C GLN A 460 22.24 -17.34 6.88
N ALA A 461 21.14 -17.70 7.53
CA ALA A 461 19.87 -17.04 7.24
C ALA A 461 19.97 -15.58 7.73
N PRO A 462 19.59 -14.57 6.92
CA PRO A 462 19.39 -13.26 7.47
C PRO A 462 18.21 -13.35 8.44
N ALA A 463 18.46 -13.07 9.70
CA ALA A 463 17.43 -12.93 10.72
C ALA A 463 16.60 -11.67 10.37
N THR A 464 15.50 -11.85 9.67
CA THR A 464 14.48 -10.81 9.49
C THR A 464 13.10 -11.40 9.71
N GLY A 465 12.79 -11.58 10.97
CA GLY A 465 11.44 -11.70 11.46
C GLY A 465 11.40 -11.03 12.82
N PRO A 466 10.48 -10.07 13.10
CA PRO A 466 10.32 -9.59 14.45
C PRO A 466 9.83 -10.73 15.32
N ALA A 467 10.60 -11.01 16.38
CA ALA A 467 10.21 -11.94 17.42
C ALA A 467 8.84 -11.52 17.96
N GLY A 468 7.85 -12.38 17.81
CA GLY A 468 6.58 -12.23 18.48
C GLY A 468 6.80 -12.29 19.98
N THR A 469 6.62 -11.17 20.64
CA THR A 469 6.37 -11.14 22.08
C THR A 469 4.89 -11.39 22.33
N ARG A 470 4.62 -12.27 23.24
CA ARG A 470 3.34 -12.79 23.75
C ARG A 470 2.36 -11.68 24.16
#